data_673effaa1681dde32ad88214fcfedd84
#
_entry.id   673effaa1681dde32ad88214fcfedd84
#
_cell.length_a   1.000
_cell.length_b   1.000
_cell.length_c   1.000
_cell.angle_alpha   90.00
_cell.angle_beta   90.00
_cell.angle_gamma   90.00
#
_symmetry.space_group_name_H-M   'P 1'
#
loop_
_entity.id
_entity.type
_entity.pdbx_description
1 polymer ?
#
loop_
_entity_poly.entity_id
_entity_poly.type
_entity_poly.pdbx_seq_one_letter_code
_entity_poly.pdbx_strand_id
1 'polypeptide(L)'
;MSSTSARALAARARGPRARSTRARRLGVFASTAGRGVSRARAVTRDDDASADSTLASPGVASAIPRYGEGGCFVDHCDAATVSRIREALLTSTSTASRTPAAGPGCLSSLTFAVKDNLDVRGARTGAGSPRWLAAHPSPAETSARAVDAFVNAGAVFVGKTQMDELAWALQGQNAHYGTPTNPAVPSLIPGGSSSGSAVAVAAGFCDLALGTDTAGSVRVPASYCGVFGFRPTHGAVSMLGCVPLAPSFDTLGWFARDAETLRRGGDALLPDDVVGVDFAFVRAAVAEDAFEACDGATAETLRRCVDRLAAKNARVFGAANRRGVRLGGGGGAPAERERDPSPDETRDARGLPAAPPLAEWWDAFRALQTREVWRALGGWIEAHDARLEGFGPGVRDRFCAARDAARDAKADPEAELRIVARAAATRDAAAARLRELTRDGAVVVLPSAPGPPIPRTSAAREVEAFRASQLRLTCASGFAGAPQVTIPAAALAEAEDGETGSGSAPVGISLLSAPGTDKALLALAVELTEEASSRRRG
;
A
#
# COMPACT_ATOMS: atom_id res chain seq x y z
N MET A 1 -19.59 -64.51 18.01
CA MET A 1 -20.62 -65.10 17.14
C MET A 1 -20.66 -64.21 15.93
N SER A 2 -19.97 -64.60 14.97
CA SER A 2 -20.21 -65.07 13.59
C SER A 2 -20.56 -63.90 12.67
N SER A 3 -19.64 -63.49 11.81
CA SER A 3 -19.27 -64.02 10.45
C SER A 3 -20.43 -63.79 9.48
N THR A 4 -20.23 -63.19 8.33
CA THR A 4 -19.62 -63.63 7.06
C THR A 4 -19.85 -62.52 6.03
N SER A 5 -18.89 -62.02 5.30
CA SER A 5 -18.26 -62.51 4.06
C SER A 5 -19.14 -62.53 2.81
N ALA A 6 -18.71 -61.88 1.75
CA ALA A 6 -18.54 -62.26 0.36
C ALA A 6 -18.66 -61.05 -0.59
N ARG A 7 -17.60 -60.63 -1.25
CA ARG A 7 -17.03 -60.99 -2.57
C ARG A 7 -17.87 -60.64 -3.79
N ALA A 8 -17.33 -59.67 -4.52
CA ALA A 8 -16.91 -59.69 -5.93
C ALA A 8 -17.95 -59.81 -7.03
N LEU A 9 -17.89 -58.89 -7.98
CA LEU A 9 -17.75 -59.26 -9.42
C LEU A 9 -17.29 -58.08 -10.26
N ALA A 10 -16.21 -58.30 -10.98
CA ALA A 10 -15.68 -57.47 -12.02
C ALA A 10 -16.36 -57.80 -13.35
N ALA A 11 -16.62 -56.80 -14.21
CA ALA A 11 -16.81 -57.03 -15.64
C ALA A 11 -16.26 -55.87 -16.47
N ARG A 12 -15.35 -56.24 -17.35
CA ARG A 12 -14.71 -55.46 -18.42
C ARG A 12 -15.70 -55.12 -19.52
N ALA A 13 -15.57 -53.95 -20.15
CA ALA A 13 -15.81 -53.82 -21.59
C ALA A 13 -14.91 -52.76 -22.22
N ARG A 14 -14.30 -53.17 -23.29
CA ARG A 14 -13.28 -52.50 -24.12
C ARG A 14 -13.92 -51.46 -25.04
N GLY A 15 -13.09 -50.49 -25.48
CA GLY A 15 -13.39 -49.46 -26.45
C GLY A 15 -13.67 -49.91 -27.88
N PRO A 16 -13.71 -48.98 -28.83
CA PRO A 16 -12.71 -49.06 -29.89
C PRO A 16 -12.05 -47.72 -30.30
N ARG A 17 -10.86 -47.90 -30.86
CA ARG A 17 -10.03 -46.94 -31.59
C ARG A 17 -10.60 -46.66 -32.98
N ALA A 18 -10.23 -45.52 -33.53
CA ALA A 18 -9.80 -45.19 -34.90
C ALA A 18 -10.40 -43.85 -35.34
N ARG A 19 -9.82 -42.95 -36.14
CA ARG A 19 -8.62 -42.95 -36.97
C ARG A 19 -8.28 -41.49 -37.33
N SER A 20 -7.01 -41.26 -37.59
CA SER A 20 -6.41 -40.08 -38.20
C SER A 20 -6.84 -39.85 -39.66
N THR A 21 -6.91 -38.57 -40.08
CA THR A 21 -6.53 -38.13 -41.43
C THR A 21 -6.15 -36.66 -41.42
N ARG A 22 -4.89 -36.40 -41.52
CA ARG A 22 -4.12 -35.84 -42.64
C ARG A 22 -4.47 -34.42 -43.15
N ALA A 23 -3.48 -33.63 -42.97
CA ALA A 23 -3.11 -32.35 -43.53
C ALA A 23 -3.53 -32.03 -44.98
N ARG A 24 -3.79 -30.76 -45.26
CA ARG A 24 -3.37 -30.12 -46.52
C ARG A 24 -2.83 -28.69 -46.25
N ARG A 25 -1.67 -28.48 -46.86
CA ARG A 25 -0.91 -27.26 -47.03
C ARG A 25 -1.49 -26.38 -48.14
N LEU A 26 -0.93 -25.16 -48.18
CA LEU A 26 -0.82 -24.16 -49.27
C LEU A 26 -1.93 -23.08 -49.19
N GLY A 27 -1.63 -21.79 -49.29
CA GLY A 27 -0.62 -21.14 -50.08
C GLY A 27 -0.32 -19.71 -49.62
N VAL A 28 0.89 -19.38 -49.89
CA VAL A 28 1.51 -18.07 -49.82
C VAL A 28 0.92 -17.15 -50.92
N PHE A 29 0.59 -15.90 -50.55
CA PHE A 29 0.66 -14.79 -51.50
C PHE A 29 1.20 -13.55 -50.80
N ALA A 30 2.37 -13.11 -51.23
CA ALA A 30 2.92 -11.81 -51.01
C ALA A 30 2.48 -10.87 -52.15
N SER A 31 2.12 -9.64 -51.85
CA SER A 31 2.24 -8.52 -52.80
C SER A 31 2.11 -7.18 -52.09
N THR A 32 3.21 -6.49 -51.96
CA THR A 32 3.59 -5.15 -52.44
C THR A 32 2.75 -3.95 -52.08
N ALA A 33 3.43 -3.08 -51.36
CA ALA A 33 3.60 -1.63 -51.45
C ALA A 33 2.42 -0.72 -51.90
N GLY A 34 2.13 0.24 -51.02
CA GLY A 34 1.35 1.43 -51.38
C GLY A 34 1.51 2.53 -50.33
N ARG A 35 2.37 3.50 -50.62
CA ARG A 35 2.53 4.75 -49.86
C ARG A 35 1.24 5.58 -49.95
N GLY A 36 0.78 6.08 -48.80
CA GLY A 36 -0.30 7.06 -48.77
C GLY A 36 -0.18 7.93 -47.52
N VAL A 37 0.55 9.04 -47.66
CA VAL A 37 0.59 10.14 -46.70
C VAL A 37 -0.72 10.88 -46.82
N SER A 38 -1.55 10.85 -45.80
CA SER A 38 -2.74 11.74 -45.71
C SER A 38 -2.56 12.67 -44.50
N ARG A 39 -2.31 13.94 -44.82
CA ARG A 39 -2.37 15.06 -43.88
C ARG A 39 -3.83 15.27 -43.47
N ALA A 40 -4.16 15.07 -42.20
CA ALA A 40 -5.40 15.55 -41.63
C ALA A 40 -5.24 17.02 -41.23
N ARG A 41 -6.10 17.84 -41.79
CA ARG A 41 -6.24 19.27 -41.56
C ARG A 41 -6.74 19.54 -40.14
N ALA A 42 -6.11 20.52 -39.49
CA ALA A 42 -6.62 21.19 -38.30
C ALA A 42 -7.98 21.84 -38.63
N VAL A 43 -8.98 21.53 -37.83
CA VAL A 43 -10.25 22.29 -37.76
C VAL A 43 -10.17 23.14 -36.50
N THR A 44 -9.91 24.42 -36.72
CA THR A 44 -10.15 25.48 -35.73
C THR A 44 -11.66 25.67 -35.62
N ARG A 45 -12.19 25.55 -34.42
CA ARG A 45 -13.44 26.15 -34.01
C ARG A 45 -13.17 27.05 -32.84
N ASP A 46 -13.24 28.33 -33.11
CA ASP A 46 -13.49 29.37 -32.14
C ASP A 46 -14.96 29.23 -31.69
N ASP A 47 -15.17 29.07 -30.39
CA ASP A 47 -16.45 29.44 -29.79
C ASP A 47 -16.14 30.05 -28.40
N ASP A 48 -16.41 31.34 -28.34
CA ASP A 48 -16.49 32.17 -27.15
C ASP A 48 -17.39 31.54 -26.08
N ALA A 49 -16.87 31.35 -24.89
CA ALA A 49 -17.65 31.30 -23.67
C ALA A 49 -16.89 31.99 -22.57
N SER A 50 -17.25 33.24 -22.32
CA SER A 50 -16.86 34.02 -21.15
C SER A 50 -17.36 33.28 -19.88
N ALA A 51 -16.46 32.68 -19.13
CA ALA A 51 -16.71 32.14 -17.80
C ALA A 51 -15.80 32.85 -16.79
N ASP A 52 -16.45 33.39 -15.82
CA ASP A 52 -16.07 34.05 -14.58
C ASP A 52 -14.65 33.73 -14.07
N SER A 53 -13.79 34.76 -14.10
CA SER A 53 -12.33 34.65 -13.86
C SER A 53 -11.89 34.89 -12.40
N THR A 54 -12.73 34.59 -11.39
CA THR A 54 -12.45 34.96 -9.98
C THR A 54 -12.00 33.82 -9.06
N LEU A 55 -11.79 32.57 -9.54
CA LEU A 55 -11.41 31.43 -8.68
C LEU A 55 -10.19 30.64 -9.17
N ALA A 56 -9.34 31.18 -10.01
CA ALA A 56 -8.13 30.51 -10.48
C ALA A 56 -6.87 31.22 -9.95
N SER A 57 -6.25 30.68 -8.90
CA SER A 57 -4.84 30.93 -8.66
C SER A 57 -4.02 30.43 -9.87
N PRO A 58 -3.02 31.17 -10.37
CA PRO A 58 -2.36 30.89 -11.67
C PRO A 58 -1.55 29.57 -11.75
N GLY A 59 -1.65 28.67 -10.79
CA GLY A 59 -0.93 27.38 -10.75
C GLY A 59 -1.81 26.14 -10.96
N VAL A 60 -3.13 26.23 -10.89
CA VAL A 60 -4.04 25.06 -10.89
C VAL A 60 -4.60 24.73 -12.29
N ALA A 61 -4.47 25.62 -13.26
CA ALA A 61 -5.14 25.48 -14.57
C ALA A 61 -4.39 24.64 -15.61
N SER A 62 -3.14 24.19 -15.37
CA SER A 62 -2.32 23.60 -16.44
C SER A 62 -2.14 22.08 -16.41
N ALA A 63 -2.70 21.35 -15.45
CA ALA A 63 -2.57 19.89 -15.41
C ALA A 63 -3.89 19.21 -15.05
N ILE A 64 -4.83 19.18 -16.01
CA ILE A 64 -5.94 18.22 -15.94
C ILE A 64 -5.32 16.83 -16.07
N PRO A 65 -5.47 15.93 -15.08
CA PRO A 65 -4.93 14.59 -15.15
C PRO A 65 -5.43 13.89 -16.41
N ARG A 66 -4.52 13.30 -17.18
CA ARG A 66 -4.94 12.50 -18.33
C ARG A 66 -5.54 11.20 -17.82
N TYR A 67 -6.80 11.00 -18.10
CA TYR A 67 -7.49 9.71 -17.93
C TYR A 67 -7.09 8.79 -19.09
N GLY A 68 -6.90 7.48 -18.84
CA GLY A 68 -6.65 6.53 -19.91
C GLY A 68 -5.53 5.50 -19.61
N GLU A 69 -5.20 4.71 -20.61
CA GLU A 69 -4.30 3.56 -20.55
C GLU A 69 -2.91 3.93 -20.01
N GLY A 70 -2.50 3.31 -18.89
CA GLY A 70 -1.26 3.65 -18.17
C GLY A 70 -1.35 4.88 -17.27
N GLY A 71 -2.52 5.53 -17.17
CA GLY A 71 -2.77 6.67 -16.30
C GLY A 71 -2.99 6.27 -14.85
N CYS A 72 -2.90 7.25 -13.95
CA CYS A 72 -3.05 7.01 -12.51
C CYS A 72 -4.46 7.33 -11.97
N PHE A 73 -5.37 7.88 -12.79
CA PHE A 73 -6.75 8.16 -12.43
C PHE A 73 -7.71 7.16 -13.09
N VAL A 74 -8.90 6.98 -12.50
CA VAL A 74 -9.93 6.07 -13.01
C VAL A 74 -10.90 6.78 -13.97
N ASP A 75 -11.30 6.10 -15.05
CA ASP A 75 -12.17 6.69 -16.08
C ASP A 75 -13.60 6.96 -15.60
N HIS A 76 -14.11 6.18 -14.65
CA HIS A 76 -15.45 6.36 -14.10
C HIS A 76 -15.59 7.55 -13.13
N CYS A 77 -14.50 8.31 -12.91
CA CYS A 77 -14.47 9.60 -12.22
C CYS A 77 -13.77 10.64 -13.12
N ASP A 78 -14.36 10.92 -14.27
CA ASP A 78 -13.84 11.83 -15.28
C ASP A 78 -13.84 13.31 -14.85
N ALA A 79 -13.30 14.19 -15.67
CA ALA A 79 -13.18 15.61 -15.38
C ALA A 79 -14.55 16.27 -15.11
N ALA A 80 -15.60 15.86 -15.84
CA ALA A 80 -16.96 16.38 -15.64
C ALA A 80 -17.52 15.95 -14.27
N THR A 81 -17.27 14.69 -13.88
CA THR A 81 -17.64 14.17 -12.56
C THR A 81 -16.87 14.87 -11.46
N VAL A 82 -15.57 15.09 -11.61
CA VAL A 82 -14.73 15.84 -10.65
C VAL A 82 -15.26 17.26 -10.47
N SER A 83 -15.60 17.98 -11.57
CA SER A 83 -16.15 19.35 -11.50
C SER A 83 -17.46 19.40 -10.73
N ARG A 84 -18.40 18.49 -11.02
CA ARG A 84 -19.68 18.40 -10.29
C ARG A 84 -19.48 18.09 -8.79
N ILE A 85 -18.54 17.20 -8.46
CA ILE A 85 -18.21 16.86 -7.07
C ILE A 85 -17.63 18.06 -6.34
N ARG A 86 -16.69 18.79 -6.95
CA ARG A 86 -16.10 20.01 -6.35
C ARG A 86 -17.17 21.04 -6.04
N GLU A 87 -18.07 21.31 -6.97
CA GLU A 87 -19.19 22.23 -6.77
C GLU A 87 -20.10 21.79 -5.62
N ALA A 88 -20.47 20.51 -5.58
CA ALA A 88 -21.30 19.95 -4.52
C ALA A 88 -20.59 19.96 -3.14
N LEU A 89 -19.28 19.77 -3.08
CA LEU A 89 -18.52 19.84 -1.84
C LEU A 89 -18.40 21.27 -1.32
N LEU A 90 -18.20 22.26 -2.19
CA LEU A 90 -18.16 23.68 -1.82
C LEU A 90 -19.50 24.18 -1.26
N THR A 91 -20.61 23.71 -1.78
CA THR A 91 -21.96 24.10 -1.32
C THR A 91 -22.36 23.42 0.01
N SER A 92 -21.77 22.27 0.34
CA SER A 92 -22.12 21.48 1.53
C SER A 92 -21.36 21.86 2.82
N THR A 93 -20.29 22.63 2.71
CA THR A 93 -19.45 23.01 3.87
C THR A 93 -20.13 23.97 4.85
N SER A 94 -21.36 24.44 4.54
CA SER A 94 -22.10 25.39 5.39
C SER A 94 -22.85 24.76 6.57
N THR A 95 -23.01 23.43 6.68
CA THR A 95 -23.92 22.82 7.66
C THR A 95 -23.42 21.57 8.40
N ALA A 96 -22.24 21.01 8.08
CA ALA A 96 -21.76 19.78 8.73
C ALA A 96 -20.85 20.05 9.92
N SER A 97 -21.11 19.35 11.01
CA SER A 97 -20.35 19.30 12.27
C SER A 97 -18.83 19.29 12.03
N ARG A 98 -18.18 20.39 12.39
CA ARG A 98 -16.71 20.54 12.39
C ARG A 98 -16.13 19.58 13.42
N THR A 99 -15.42 18.56 13.00
CA THR A 99 -14.54 17.80 13.92
C THR A 99 -13.34 18.69 14.30
N PRO A 100 -13.01 18.84 15.60
CA PRO A 100 -12.08 19.86 16.10
C PRO A 100 -10.59 19.54 15.91
N ALA A 101 -10.19 18.53 15.15
CA ALA A 101 -8.80 18.05 15.13
C ALA A 101 -7.81 18.94 14.36
N ALA A 102 -8.26 19.74 13.40
CA ALA A 102 -7.38 20.68 12.69
C ALA A 102 -8.03 22.05 12.62
N GLY A 103 -7.25 23.11 12.75
CA GLY A 103 -7.73 24.46 12.46
C GLY A 103 -8.27 24.55 11.05
N PRO A 104 -9.40 25.26 10.81
CA PRO A 104 -9.93 25.45 9.47
C PRO A 104 -8.86 26.05 8.55
N GLY A 105 -8.63 25.41 7.40
CA GLY A 105 -7.71 25.92 6.39
C GLY A 105 -6.28 25.38 6.44
N CYS A 106 -5.96 24.36 7.27
CA CYS A 106 -4.60 23.79 7.31
C CYS A 106 -4.16 23.15 5.98
N LEU A 107 -5.11 22.74 5.11
CA LEU A 107 -4.85 22.24 3.77
C LEU A 107 -5.29 23.21 2.66
N SER A 108 -5.58 24.48 3.00
CA SER A 108 -5.97 25.48 2.01
C SER A 108 -4.93 25.58 0.89
N SER A 109 -5.40 25.68 -0.35
CA SER A 109 -4.59 25.71 -1.58
C SER A 109 -3.90 24.40 -1.95
N LEU A 110 -4.05 23.32 -1.19
CA LEU A 110 -3.55 22.01 -1.57
C LEU A 110 -4.62 21.21 -2.32
N THR A 111 -4.15 20.42 -3.26
CA THR A 111 -4.96 19.49 -4.04
C THR A 111 -4.81 18.06 -3.52
N PHE A 112 -5.87 17.25 -3.61
CA PHE A 112 -5.78 15.85 -3.21
C PHE A 112 -6.53 14.89 -4.13
N ALA A 113 -5.96 13.69 -4.28
CA ALA A 113 -6.57 12.56 -4.97
C ALA A 113 -6.99 11.47 -3.97
N VAL A 114 -7.89 10.58 -4.39
CA VAL A 114 -8.49 9.56 -3.53
C VAL A 114 -8.42 8.18 -4.17
N LYS A 115 -7.82 7.21 -3.50
CA LYS A 115 -7.78 5.81 -3.95
C LYS A 115 -9.19 5.27 -4.19
N ASP A 116 -9.38 4.50 -5.25
CA ASP A 116 -10.70 4.08 -5.73
C ASP A 116 -11.41 3.02 -4.87
N ASN A 117 -10.89 2.68 -3.72
CA ASN A 117 -11.61 1.93 -2.69
C ASN A 117 -12.20 2.80 -1.57
N LEU A 118 -12.11 4.12 -1.68
CA LEU A 118 -12.69 5.09 -0.74
C LEU A 118 -13.88 5.78 -1.41
N ASP A 119 -14.98 5.91 -0.69
CA ASP A 119 -16.17 6.60 -1.17
C ASP A 119 -15.93 8.12 -1.23
N VAL A 120 -16.36 8.69 -2.34
CA VAL A 120 -16.46 10.14 -2.54
C VAL A 120 -17.89 10.41 -2.96
N ARG A 121 -18.61 11.23 -2.19
CA ARG A 121 -20.01 11.55 -2.48
C ARG A 121 -20.18 12.04 -3.92
N GLY A 122 -21.10 11.41 -4.65
CA GLY A 122 -21.36 11.70 -6.05
C GLY A 122 -20.46 10.97 -7.05
N ALA A 123 -19.45 10.20 -6.60
CA ALA A 123 -18.66 9.30 -7.43
C ALA A 123 -18.96 7.82 -7.14
N ARG A 124 -18.76 6.95 -8.12
CA ARG A 124 -18.78 5.51 -7.91
C ARG A 124 -17.45 5.05 -7.30
N THR A 125 -17.50 3.93 -6.57
CA THR A 125 -16.33 3.28 -6.00
C THR A 125 -16.11 1.95 -6.71
N GLY A 126 -15.00 1.86 -7.47
CA GLY A 126 -14.71 0.71 -8.34
C GLY A 126 -13.79 -0.34 -7.71
N ALA A 127 -13.06 0.01 -6.65
CA ALA A 127 -12.11 -0.85 -5.96
C ALA A 127 -11.12 -1.59 -6.89
N GLY A 128 -10.79 -0.98 -8.04
CA GLY A 128 -9.91 -1.58 -9.04
C GLY A 128 -10.48 -2.80 -9.76
N SER A 129 -11.79 -3.09 -9.64
CA SER A 129 -12.45 -4.27 -10.22
C SER A 129 -13.69 -3.89 -11.04
N PRO A 130 -13.74 -4.27 -12.34
CA PRO A 130 -14.93 -4.05 -13.16
C PRO A 130 -16.18 -4.74 -12.58
N ARG A 131 -16.02 -5.91 -11.95
CA ARG A 131 -17.12 -6.64 -11.33
C ARG A 131 -17.66 -5.92 -10.09
N TRP A 132 -16.76 -5.37 -9.26
CA TRP A 132 -17.18 -4.54 -8.14
C TRP A 132 -17.95 -3.32 -8.60
N LEU A 133 -17.41 -2.61 -9.60
CA LEU A 133 -18.02 -1.42 -10.16
C LEU A 133 -19.40 -1.71 -10.78
N ALA A 134 -19.57 -2.86 -11.45
CA ALA A 134 -20.85 -3.28 -12.02
C ALA A 134 -21.88 -3.68 -10.93
N ALA A 135 -21.43 -4.28 -9.84
CA ALA A 135 -22.28 -4.64 -8.71
C ALA A 135 -22.70 -3.42 -7.85
N HIS A 136 -21.95 -2.31 -7.95
CA HIS A 136 -22.20 -1.06 -7.21
C HIS A 136 -22.38 0.12 -8.21
N PRO A 137 -23.47 0.15 -9.00
CA PRO A 137 -23.64 1.10 -10.09
C PRO A 137 -23.95 2.53 -9.62
N SER A 138 -24.45 2.68 -8.39
CA SER A 138 -24.84 3.98 -7.84
C SER A 138 -23.63 4.75 -7.31
N PRO A 139 -23.56 6.08 -7.53
CA PRO A 139 -22.61 6.93 -6.82
C PRO A 139 -22.80 6.85 -5.30
N ALA A 140 -21.72 7.01 -4.55
CA ALA A 140 -21.76 7.05 -3.09
C ALA A 140 -22.61 8.25 -2.61
N GLU A 141 -23.48 8.01 -1.62
CA GLU A 141 -24.32 9.05 -1.01
C GLU A 141 -23.55 9.91 -0.02
N THR A 142 -22.51 9.34 0.59
CA THR A 142 -21.63 9.99 1.57
C THR A 142 -20.18 9.74 1.20
N SER A 143 -19.28 10.63 1.59
CA SER A 143 -17.85 10.40 1.45
C SER A 143 -17.30 9.59 2.62
N ALA A 144 -16.17 8.92 2.40
CA ALA A 144 -15.34 8.41 3.47
C ALA A 144 -14.93 9.56 4.42
N ARG A 145 -14.88 9.28 5.73
CA ARG A 145 -14.60 10.33 6.73
C ARG A 145 -13.28 11.08 6.50
N ALA A 146 -12.28 10.39 5.98
CA ALA A 146 -11.01 11.03 5.64
C ALA A 146 -11.09 11.99 4.45
N VAL A 147 -11.96 11.70 3.48
CA VAL A 147 -12.25 12.61 2.37
C VAL A 147 -12.93 13.87 2.90
N ASP A 148 -13.95 13.72 3.75
CA ASP A 148 -14.61 14.86 4.38
C ASP A 148 -13.64 15.68 5.24
N ALA A 149 -12.72 15.03 5.95
CA ALA A 149 -11.70 15.72 6.76
C ALA A 149 -10.78 16.60 5.89
N PHE A 150 -10.31 16.10 4.75
CA PHE A 150 -9.48 16.88 3.81
C PHE A 150 -10.25 18.05 3.19
N VAL A 151 -11.50 17.83 2.79
CA VAL A 151 -12.36 18.89 2.27
C VAL A 151 -12.60 19.96 3.33
N ASN A 152 -12.93 19.58 4.57
CA ASN A 152 -13.17 20.50 5.68
C ASN A 152 -11.89 21.26 6.09
N ALA A 153 -10.70 20.68 5.87
CA ALA A 153 -9.41 21.33 6.04
C ALA A 153 -9.03 22.27 4.88
N GLY A 154 -9.86 22.34 3.83
CA GLY A 154 -9.70 23.26 2.70
C GLY A 154 -8.99 22.69 1.48
N ALA A 155 -8.72 21.37 1.44
CA ALA A 155 -8.10 20.74 0.28
C ALA A 155 -9.09 20.57 -0.90
N VAL A 156 -8.56 20.66 -2.13
CA VAL A 156 -9.33 20.55 -3.36
C VAL A 156 -9.23 19.14 -3.96
N PHE A 157 -10.35 18.45 -4.09
CA PHE A 157 -10.43 17.12 -4.71
C PHE A 157 -10.10 17.20 -6.21
N VAL A 158 -9.21 16.32 -6.72
CA VAL A 158 -8.82 16.29 -8.13
C VAL A 158 -9.19 15.00 -8.87
N GLY A 159 -9.59 13.95 -8.18
CA GLY A 159 -10.04 12.71 -8.83
C GLY A 159 -9.81 11.45 -7.98
N LYS A 160 -10.36 10.33 -8.47
CA LYS A 160 -10.12 9.02 -7.89
C LYS A 160 -8.99 8.31 -8.63
N THR A 161 -8.13 7.63 -7.87
CA THR A 161 -6.89 7.03 -8.39
C THR A 161 -7.01 5.52 -8.55
N GLN A 162 -6.36 5.01 -9.60
CA GLN A 162 -6.24 3.59 -9.90
C GLN A 162 -5.55 2.83 -8.75
N MET A 163 -5.86 1.55 -8.64
CA MET A 163 -5.34 0.67 -7.61
C MET A 163 -5.27 -0.78 -8.08
N ASP A 164 -4.55 -1.63 -7.35
CA ASP A 164 -4.63 -3.07 -7.55
C ASP A 164 -6.03 -3.58 -7.20
N GLU A 165 -6.48 -4.59 -7.93
CA GLU A 165 -7.82 -5.15 -7.81
C GLU A 165 -8.13 -5.57 -6.36
N LEU A 166 -9.23 -5.02 -5.81
CA LEU A 166 -9.68 -5.20 -4.42
C LEU A 166 -8.58 -5.00 -3.37
N ALA A 167 -7.59 -4.16 -3.67
CA ALA A 167 -6.43 -3.85 -2.82
C ALA A 167 -5.55 -5.06 -2.45
N TRP A 168 -5.74 -6.24 -3.07
CA TRP A 168 -5.05 -7.47 -2.65
C TRP A 168 -3.81 -7.80 -3.48
N ALA A 169 -2.99 -6.80 -3.74
CA ALA A 169 -1.67 -6.92 -4.35
C ALA A 169 -0.75 -5.77 -3.87
N LEU A 170 0.55 -5.80 -4.22
CA LEU A 170 1.56 -4.81 -3.86
C LEU A 170 2.37 -4.30 -5.07
N GLN A 171 1.99 -4.70 -6.27
CA GLN A 171 2.77 -4.42 -7.48
C GLN A 171 2.32 -3.16 -8.21
N GLY A 172 1.06 -2.77 -8.06
CA GLY A 172 0.45 -1.70 -8.84
C GLY A 172 0.08 -2.13 -10.26
N GLN A 173 -0.03 -3.44 -10.49
CA GLN A 173 -0.42 -4.03 -11.77
C GLN A 173 -1.87 -4.51 -11.70
N ASN A 174 -2.77 -3.81 -12.39
CA ASN A 174 -4.16 -4.21 -12.46
C ASN A 174 -4.43 -4.89 -13.82
N ALA A 175 -4.97 -6.11 -13.79
CA ALA A 175 -5.22 -6.90 -14.99
C ALA A 175 -6.29 -6.28 -15.91
N HIS A 176 -7.16 -5.42 -15.38
CA HIS A 176 -8.28 -4.81 -16.10
C HIS A 176 -7.97 -3.40 -16.61
N TYR A 177 -7.21 -2.63 -15.81
CA TYR A 177 -6.96 -1.21 -16.05
C TYR A 177 -5.49 -0.88 -16.33
N GLY A 178 -4.64 -1.92 -16.42
CA GLY A 178 -3.20 -1.76 -16.68
C GLY A 178 -2.43 -1.29 -15.44
N THR A 179 -1.26 -0.74 -15.68
CA THR A 179 -0.30 -0.31 -14.64
C THR A 179 -0.05 1.17 -14.76
N PRO A 180 -0.28 1.99 -13.73
CA PRO A 180 0.14 3.39 -13.72
C PRO A 180 1.64 3.51 -14.01
N THR A 181 2.02 4.49 -14.82
CA THR A 181 3.42 4.69 -15.19
C THR A 181 4.17 5.33 -14.04
N ASN A 182 5.19 4.64 -13.53
CA ASN A 182 6.05 5.18 -12.48
C ASN A 182 6.85 6.39 -13.03
N PRO A 183 6.66 7.61 -12.50
CA PRO A 183 7.33 8.79 -13.04
C PRO A 183 8.85 8.76 -12.87
N ALA A 184 9.35 8.09 -11.84
CA ALA A 184 10.78 7.99 -11.57
C ALA A 184 11.48 7.05 -12.56
N VAL A 185 10.89 5.87 -12.84
CA VAL A 185 11.42 4.89 -13.80
C VAL A 185 10.25 4.20 -14.53
N PRO A 186 9.85 4.68 -15.70
CA PRO A 186 8.65 4.21 -16.43
C PRO A 186 8.60 2.72 -16.78
N SER A 187 9.75 2.06 -16.89
CA SER A 187 9.86 0.62 -17.19
C SER A 187 9.61 -0.28 -15.99
N LEU A 188 9.60 0.29 -14.77
CA LEU A 188 9.41 -0.45 -13.52
C LEU A 188 8.00 -0.27 -12.97
N ILE A 189 7.58 -1.18 -12.09
CA ILE A 189 6.29 -1.08 -11.41
C ILE A 189 6.27 0.10 -10.42
N PRO A 190 5.12 0.74 -10.20
CA PRO A 190 4.99 1.83 -9.22
C PRO A 190 4.83 1.32 -7.77
N GLY A 191 4.66 0.00 -7.57
CA GLY A 191 4.17 -0.53 -6.30
C GLY A 191 2.67 -0.30 -6.11
N GLY A 192 2.10 -1.02 -5.14
CA GLY A 192 0.65 -1.01 -4.87
C GLY A 192 0.32 -1.42 -3.41
N SER A 193 -0.95 -1.53 -3.11
CA SER A 193 -2.12 -1.41 -3.99
C SER A 193 -2.55 0.04 -4.28
N SER A 194 -1.99 1.07 -3.61
CA SER A 194 -2.33 2.48 -3.83
C SER A 194 -1.46 3.10 -4.95
N SER A 195 -1.31 2.36 -6.07
CA SER A 195 -0.42 2.68 -7.18
C SER A 195 -0.70 4.04 -7.80
N GLY A 196 -1.95 4.30 -8.17
CA GLY A 196 -2.35 5.57 -8.77
C GLY A 196 -2.19 6.76 -7.83
N SER A 197 -2.39 6.57 -6.51
CA SER A 197 -2.19 7.62 -5.51
C SER A 197 -0.72 8.05 -5.41
N ALA A 198 0.21 7.09 -5.35
CA ALA A 198 1.63 7.39 -5.31
C ALA A 198 2.11 8.04 -6.62
N VAL A 199 1.65 7.51 -7.77
CA VAL A 199 1.99 8.07 -9.10
C VAL A 199 1.43 9.48 -9.26
N ALA A 200 0.20 9.76 -8.82
CA ALA A 200 -0.41 11.09 -8.92
C ALA A 200 0.40 12.15 -8.16
N VAL A 201 0.88 11.81 -6.96
CA VAL A 201 1.75 12.69 -6.17
C VAL A 201 3.13 12.82 -6.82
N ALA A 202 3.75 11.71 -7.23
CA ALA A 202 5.09 11.73 -7.83
C ALA A 202 5.14 12.51 -9.15
N ALA A 203 4.06 12.43 -9.96
CA ALA A 203 3.91 13.17 -11.22
C ALA A 203 3.49 14.64 -11.01
N GLY A 204 3.18 15.06 -9.78
CA GLY A 204 2.74 16.42 -9.49
C GLY A 204 1.31 16.74 -9.88
N PHE A 205 0.46 15.73 -10.08
CA PHE A 205 -0.96 15.93 -10.38
C PHE A 205 -1.78 16.34 -9.15
N CYS A 206 -1.27 16.09 -7.97
CA CYS A 206 -1.82 16.55 -6.71
C CYS A 206 -0.71 16.68 -5.65
N ASP A 207 -1.01 17.43 -4.59
CA ASP A 207 -0.09 17.63 -3.47
C ASP A 207 -0.16 16.49 -2.47
N LEU A 208 -1.37 15.97 -2.24
CA LEU A 208 -1.69 14.87 -1.34
C LEU A 208 -2.48 13.78 -2.08
N ALA A 209 -2.35 12.54 -1.66
CA ALA A 209 -3.27 11.48 -2.10
C ALA A 209 -3.60 10.53 -0.95
N LEU A 210 -4.90 10.22 -0.79
CA LEU A 210 -5.37 9.20 0.14
C LEU A 210 -5.15 7.81 -0.45
N GLY A 211 -4.71 6.89 0.39
CA GLY A 211 -4.52 5.48 0.10
C GLY A 211 -4.96 4.61 1.26
N THR A 212 -4.79 3.30 1.13
CA THR A 212 -5.01 2.33 2.21
C THR A 212 -3.79 1.43 2.34
N ASP A 213 -3.47 1.01 3.56
CA ASP A 213 -2.33 0.16 3.86
C ASP A 213 -2.74 -1.00 4.78
N THR A 214 -2.90 -2.18 4.22
CA THR A 214 -3.12 -3.43 4.97
C THR A 214 -1.78 -4.14 5.22
N ALA A 215 -0.94 -4.20 4.19
CA ALA A 215 0.29 -4.98 4.17
C ALA A 215 1.48 -4.22 3.54
N GLY A 216 1.43 -2.88 3.52
CA GLY A 216 2.44 -2.04 2.87
C GLY A 216 1.92 -1.23 1.70
N SER A 217 0.59 -1.20 1.48
CA SER A 217 0.00 -0.59 0.27
C SER A 217 0.05 0.95 0.20
N VAL A 218 0.63 1.63 1.17
CA VAL A 218 1.08 3.02 1.10
C VAL A 218 2.60 3.07 1.07
N ARG A 219 3.26 2.34 1.96
CA ARG A 219 4.71 2.39 2.16
C ARG A 219 5.52 1.89 0.96
N VAL A 220 5.09 0.79 0.33
CA VAL A 220 5.76 0.22 -0.84
C VAL A 220 5.66 1.17 -2.05
N PRO A 221 4.48 1.63 -2.49
CA PRO A 221 4.40 2.55 -3.62
C PRO A 221 5.05 3.91 -3.31
N ALA A 222 5.07 4.39 -2.06
CA ALA A 222 5.83 5.57 -1.67
C ALA A 222 7.34 5.40 -1.94
N SER A 223 7.91 4.26 -1.51
CA SER A 223 9.30 3.91 -1.75
C SER A 223 9.63 3.86 -3.24
N TYR A 224 8.78 3.25 -4.06
CA TYR A 224 9.04 3.01 -5.49
C TYR A 224 8.77 4.19 -6.40
N CYS A 225 7.91 5.10 -5.98
CA CYS A 225 7.66 6.36 -6.71
C CYS A 225 8.51 7.53 -6.19
N GLY A 226 9.34 7.32 -5.15
CA GLY A 226 10.20 8.36 -4.59
C GLY A 226 9.43 9.48 -3.88
N VAL A 227 8.31 9.15 -3.22
CA VAL A 227 7.49 10.09 -2.45
C VAL A 227 7.40 9.67 -0.99
N PHE A 228 6.95 10.58 -0.13
CA PHE A 228 6.65 10.27 1.25
C PHE A 228 5.34 9.52 1.36
N GLY A 229 5.27 8.54 2.28
CA GLY A 229 4.05 7.80 2.58
C GLY A 229 3.91 7.55 4.06
N PHE A 230 2.70 7.68 4.58
CA PHE A 230 2.42 7.49 6.00
C PHE A 230 1.32 6.45 6.21
N ARG A 231 1.64 5.42 7.00
CA ARG A 231 0.68 4.50 7.60
C ARG A 231 0.50 4.92 9.05
N PRO A 232 -0.70 5.34 9.48
CA PRO A 232 -0.95 5.72 10.88
C PRO A 232 -1.09 4.52 11.81
N THR A 233 -1.16 4.80 13.10
CA THR A 233 -1.62 3.86 14.13
C THR A 233 -2.95 3.24 13.69
N HIS A 234 -3.06 1.92 13.81
CA HIS A 234 -4.30 1.21 13.47
C HIS A 234 -5.49 1.77 14.26
N GLY A 235 -6.53 2.16 13.53
CA GLY A 235 -7.73 2.77 14.11
C GLY A 235 -7.64 4.27 14.41
N ALA A 236 -6.47 4.92 14.25
CA ALA A 236 -6.34 6.37 14.46
C ALA A 236 -7.13 7.18 13.42
N VAL A 237 -7.19 6.69 12.18
CA VAL A 237 -8.02 7.27 11.11
C VAL A 237 -9.16 6.32 10.79
N SER A 238 -10.37 6.87 10.69
CA SER A 238 -11.59 6.08 10.42
C SER A 238 -11.56 5.43 9.04
N MET A 239 -11.89 4.13 8.99
CA MET A 239 -12.07 3.35 7.75
C MET A 239 -13.51 3.40 7.21
N LEU A 240 -14.41 4.20 7.81
CA LEU A 240 -15.80 4.31 7.35
C LEU A 240 -15.85 4.92 5.95
N GLY A 241 -16.53 4.23 5.03
CA GLY A 241 -16.58 4.57 3.60
C GLY A 241 -15.40 3.99 2.80
N CYS A 242 -14.70 2.99 3.35
CA CYS A 242 -13.66 2.24 2.64
C CYS A 242 -14.12 0.80 2.37
N VAL A 243 -13.88 0.28 1.17
CA VAL A 243 -14.04 -1.15 0.88
C VAL A 243 -13.00 -1.92 1.68
N PRO A 244 -13.41 -2.83 2.59
CA PRO A 244 -12.50 -3.53 3.48
C PRO A 244 -11.71 -4.62 2.75
N LEU A 245 -10.51 -4.93 3.25
CA LEU A 245 -9.73 -6.09 2.82
C LEU A 245 -9.49 -7.05 4.00
N ALA A 246 -8.77 -6.59 5.03
CA ALA A 246 -8.49 -7.35 6.25
C ALA A 246 -8.54 -6.37 7.45
N PRO A 247 -9.72 -6.21 8.08
CA PRO A 247 -10.00 -5.13 9.02
C PRO A 247 -9.04 -5.02 10.21
N SER A 248 -8.45 -6.13 10.68
CA SER A 248 -7.46 -6.06 11.78
C SER A 248 -6.10 -5.49 11.36
N PHE A 249 -5.89 -5.28 10.06
CA PHE A 249 -4.65 -4.73 9.49
C PHE A 249 -4.88 -3.45 8.69
N ASP A 250 -6.10 -3.24 8.18
CA ASP A 250 -6.44 -2.12 7.32
C ASP A 250 -6.26 -0.78 8.04
N THR A 251 -5.52 0.13 7.41
CA THR A 251 -5.46 1.53 7.80
C THR A 251 -5.64 2.42 6.58
N LEU A 252 -6.23 3.56 6.76
CA LEU A 252 -6.12 4.65 5.80
C LEU A 252 -4.75 5.29 5.97
N GLY A 253 -4.08 5.61 4.87
CA GLY A 253 -2.82 6.34 4.88
C GLY A 253 -2.79 7.35 3.74
N TRP A 254 -1.70 8.09 3.61
CA TRP A 254 -1.58 9.13 2.58
C TRP A 254 -0.16 9.32 2.10
N PHE A 255 -0.04 10.06 0.99
CA PHE A 255 1.20 10.38 0.29
C PHE A 255 1.33 11.88 0.15
N ALA A 256 2.59 12.36 0.11
CA ALA A 256 2.95 13.72 -0.26
C ALA A 256 4.34 13.74 -0.92
N ARG A 257 4.68 14.83 -1.64
CA ARG A 257 6.03 14.98 -2.22
C ARG A 257 7.08 15.41 -1.20
N ASP A 258 6.67 16.03 -0.11
CA ASP A 258 7.54 16.50 0.95
C ASP A 258 6.96 16.18 2.33
N ALA A 259 7.81 16.19 3.35
CA ALA A 259 7.44 15.80 4.70
C ALA A 259 6.49 16.80 5.37
N GLU A 260 6.62 18.09 5.07
CA GLU A 260 5.75 19.12 5.66
C GLU A 260 4.32 19.00 5.12
N THR A 261 4.15 18.78 3.81
CA THR A 261 2.83 18.51 3.20
C THR A 261 2.24 17.21 3.77
N LEU A 262 3.07 16.16 3.97
CA LEU A 262 2.64 14.91 4.60
C LEU A 262 2.13 15.14 6.03
N ARG A 263 2.86 15.95 6.83
CA ARG A 263 2.51 16.33 8.21
C ARG A 263 1.19 17.11 8.25
N ARG A 264 1.01 18.09 7.36
CA ARG A 264 -0.26 18.85 7.23
C ARG A 264 -1.44 17.93 6.93
N GLY A 265 -1.26 16.89 6.10
CA GLY A 265 -2.26 15.83 5.92
C GLY A 265 -2.60 15.11 7.23
N GLY A 266 -1.58 14.86 8.04
CA GLY A 266 -1.74 14.29 9.39
C GLY A 266 -2.51 15.20 10.34
N ASP A 267 -2.26 16.50 10.32
CA ASP A 267 -3.00 17.46 11.16
C ASP A 267 -4.52 17.45 10.86
N ALA A 268 -4.89 17.17 9.60
CA ALA A 268 -6.29 17.07 9.21
C ALA A 268 -6.96 15.73 9.58
N LEU A 269 -6.19 14.64 9.69
CA LEU A 269 -6.73 13.28 9.82
C LEU A 269 -6.57 12.68 11.21
N LEU A 270 -5.49 13.02 11.91
CA LEU A 270 -5.11 12.36 13.15
C LEU A 270 -5.70 13.07 14.39
N PRO A 271 -6.08 12.31 15.41
CA PRO A 271 -6.30 12.86 16.74
C PRO A 271 -4.96 13.41 17.30
N ASP A 272 -5.03 14.08 18.45
CA ASP A 272 -3.82 14.42 19.18
C ASP A 272 -3.09 13.17 19.66
N ASP A 273 -1.75 13.23 19.68
CA ASP A 273 -0.93 12.12 20.15
C ASP A 273 -1.22 11.80 21.62
N VAL A 274 -1.22 10.51 21.95
CA VAL A 274 -1.42 10.02 23.33
C VAL A 274 -0.26 10.44 24.24
N VAL A 275 0.93 10.65 23.67
CA VAL A 275 2.18 10.95 24.39
C VAL A 275 2.31 12.42 24.83
N GLY A 276 1.41 13.31 24.39
CA GLY A 276 1.45 14.73 24.73
C GLY A 276 2.43 15.55 23.86
N VAL A 277 2.34 16.88 24.01
CA VAL A 277 3.05 17.85 23.13
C VAL A 277 4.57 17.91 23.35
N ASP A 278 5.06 17.48 24.52
CA ASP A 278 6.49 17.49 24.86
C ASP A 278 7.21 16.20 24.50
N PHE A 279 6.54 15.25 23.86
CA PHE A 279 7.15 13.98 23.46
C PHE A 279 8.21 14.20 22.38
N ALA A 280 9.39 13.63 22.60
CA ALA A 280 10.46 13.64 21.62
C ALA A 280 11.13 12.26 21.53
N PHE A 281 11.46 11.85 20.33
CA PHE A 281 12.30 10.67 20.13
C PHE A 281 13.72 10.93 20.64
N VAL A 282 14.31 9.94 21.31
CA VAL A 282 15.61 10.06 21.97
C VAL A 282 16.64 9.03 21.50
N ARG A 283 16.22 7.98 20.82
CA ARG A 283 17.11 6.94 20.31
C ARG A 283 16.54 6.22 19.09
N ALA A 284 17.44 5.58 18.32
CA ALA A 284 17.10 4.78 17.17
C ALA A 284 17.50 3.30 17.35
N ALA A 285 16.62 2.40 16.91
CA ALA A 285 16.85 0.96 16.84
C ALA A 285 16.91 0.55 15.36
N VAL A 286 18.09 0.23 14.84
CA VAL A 286 18.27 -0.18 13.43
C VAL A 286 17.99 -1.68 13.32
N ALA A 287 17.00 -2.05 12.52
CA ALA A 287 16.53 -3.43 12.34
C ALA A 287 17.47 -4.22 11.42
N GLU A 288 18.55 -4.77 11.95
CA GLU A 288 19.62 -5.43 11.17
C GLU A 288 19.11 -6.57 10.29
N ASP A 289 18.23 -7.42 10.80
CA ASP A 289 17.61 -8.51 10.04
C ASP A 289 16.70 -8.03 8.91
N ALA A 290 16.14 -6.83 9.03
CA ALA A 290 15.40 -6.20 7.94
C ALA A 290 16.34 -5.71 6.83
N PHE A 291 17.53 -5.18 7.17
CA PHE A 291 18.56 -4.83 6.19
C PHE A 291 19.20 -6.07 5.55
N GLU A 292 19.41 -7.13 6.31
CA GLU A 292 19.90 -8.42 5.80
C GLU A 292 18.92 -9.07 4.80
N ALA A 293 17.63 -8.76 4.90
CA ALA A 293 16.60 -9.26 3.99
C ALA A 293 16.55 -8.50 2.64
N CYS A 294 17.33 -7.41 2.50
CA CYS A 294 17.41 -6.63 1.27
C CYS A 294 18.45 -7.23 0.30
N ASP A 295 18.33 -6.88 -0.99
CA ASP A 295 19.46 -7.03 -1.91
C ASP A 295 20.63 -6.12 -1.49
N GLY A 296 21.87 -6.52 -1.85
CA GLY A 296 23.07 -5.85 -1.37
C GLY A 296 23.16 -4.36 -1.69
N ALA A 297 22.75 -3.96 -2.89
CA ALA A 297 22.82 -2.56 -3.34
C ALA A 297 21.78 -1.69 -2.59
N THR A 298 20.58 -2.21 -2.39
CA THR A 298 19.55 -1.54 -1.58
C THR A 298 19.99 -1.42 -0.13
N ALA A 299 20.51 -2.50 0.47
CA ALA A 299 21.00 -2.48 1.84
C ALA A 299 22.10 -1.42 2.03
N GLU A 300 23.06 -1.34 1.12
CA GLU A 300 24.14 -0.36 1.15
C GLU A 300 23.61 1.07 1.03
N THR A 301 22.72 1.33 0.07
CA THR A 301 22.09 2.65 -0.12
C THR A 301 21.34 3.09 1.14
N LEU A 302 20.55 2.19 1.73
CA LEU A 302 19.75 2.53 2.91
C LEU A 302 20.61 2.63 4.18
N ARG A 303 21.75 1.94 4.27
CA ARG A 303 22.73 2.15 5.36
C ARG A 303 23.36 3.55 5.28
N ARG A 304 23.69 4.04 4.08
CA ARG A 304 24.08 5.45 3.89
C ARG A 304 22.98 6.41 4.35
N CYS A 305 21.71 6.09 4.11
CA CYS A 305 20.60 6.88 4.67
C CYS A 305 20.61 6.90 6.20
N VAL A 306 20.90 5.77 6.87
CA VAL A 306 21.02 5.73 8.34
C VAL A 306 22.12 6.66 8.85
N ASP A 307 23.26 6.74 8.16
CA ASP A 307 24.36 7.66 8.51
C ASP A 307 23.97 9.12 8.27
N ARG A 308 23.24 9.42 7.21
CA ARG A 308 22.68 10.75 6.96
C ARG A 308 21.64 11.16 8.01
N LEU A 309 20.79 10.25 8.46
CA LEU A 309 19.91 10.49 9.60
C LEU A 309 20.70 10.88 10.86
N ALA A 310 21.84 10.22 11.10
CA ALA A 310 22.71 10.57 12.23
C ALA A 310 23.35 11.96 12.09
N ALA A 311 23.73 12.36 10.89
CA ALA A 311 24.25 13.69 10.62
C ALA A 311 23.18 14.79 10.81
N LYS A 312 21.94 14.52 10.39
CA LYS A 312 20.81 15.47 10.50
C LYS A 312 20.26 15.58 11.93
N ASN A 313 20.21 14.50 12.68
CA ASN A 313 19.74 14.48 14.08
C ASN A 313 20.56 13.52 14.92
N ALA A 314 21.73 13.99 15.40
CA ALA A 314 22.63 13.21 16.25
C ALA A 314 22.00 12.83 17.60
N ARG A 315 21.01 13.61 18.09
CA ARG A 315 20.31 13.32 19.34
C ARG A 315 19.55 11.98 19.27
N VAL A 316 18.96 11.64 18.14
CA VAL A 316 18.19 10.40 17.96
C VAL A 316 19.02 9.31 17.30
N PHE A 317 19.78 9.65 16.25
CA PHE A 317 20.45 8.68 15.37
C PHE A 317 21.98 8.64 15.54
N GLY A 318 22.57 9.50 16.37
CA GLY A 318 24.02 9.48 16.64
C GLY A 318 24.47 8.17 17.29
N ALA A 319 25.76 7.85 17.19
CA ALA A 319 26.32 6.57 17.63
C ALA A 319 26.01 6.19 19.09
N ALA A 320 25.91 7.19 19.98
CA ALA A 320 25.59 6.97 21.39
C ALA A 320 24.12 6.54 21.62
N ASN A 321 23.20 6.90 20.71
CA ASN A 321 21.76 6.69 20.85
C ASN A 321 21.20 5.72 19.78
N ARG A 322 22.06 5.25 18.89
CA ARG A 322 21.72 4.29 17.82
C ARG A 322 22.22 2.89 18.19
N ARG A 323 21.36 1.89 18.12
CA ARG A 323 21.75 0.49 18.34
C ARG A 323 21.19 -0.43 17.24
N GLY A 324 21.97 -1.43 16.86
CA GLY A 324 21.49 -2.54 16.02
C GLY A 324 20.57 -3.45 16.84
N VAL A 325 19.42 -3.83 16.27
CA VAL A 325 18.45 -4.76 16.84
C VAL A 325 18.00 -5.76 15.79
N ARG A 326 17.38 -6.85 16.22
CA ARG A 326 16.68 -7.77 15.33
C ARG A 326 15.18 -7.70 15.62
N LEU A 327 14.36 -7.60 14.60
CA LEU A 327 12.90 -7.67 14.74
C LEU A 327 12.47 -9.09 15.06
N GLY A 328 12.97 -10.07 14.30
CA GLY A 328 12.83 -11.49 14.58
C GLY A 328 13.89 -12.01 15.55
N GLY A 329 13.57 -13.08 16.27
CA GLY A 329 14.54 -13.79 17.12
C GLY A 329 15.64 -14.46 16.31
N GLY A 330 16.82 -14.68 16.92
CA GLY A 330 17.90 -15.46 16.33
C GLY A 330 17.45 -16.90 16.03
N GLY A 331 17.81 -17.40 14.84
CA GLY A 331 17.36 -18.68 14.34
C GLY A 331 17.77 -19.87 15.21
N GLY A 332 16.79 -20.42 15.92
CA GLY A 332 16.74 -21.82 16.29
C GLY A 332 15.78 -22.51 15.32
N ALA A 333 16.10 -23.72 14.89
CA ALA A 333 15.31 -24.45 13.92
C ALA A 333 13.85 -24.62 14.38
N PRO A 334 12.86 -24.60 13.46
CA PRO A 334 11.42 -24.67 13.78
C PRO A 334 10.97 -25.96 14.46
N ALA A 335 11.83 -26.96 14.55
CA ALA A 335 11.46 -28.35 14.86
C ALA A 335 11.32 -28.71 16.35
N GLU A 336 11.62 -27.81 17.29
CA GLU A 336 11.68 -28.17 18.73
C GLU A 336 10.70 -27.43 19.65
N ARG A 337 9.70 -26.69 19.10
CA ARG A 337 8.76 -25.92 19.95
C ARG A 337 7.42 -26.65 20.16
N GLU A 338 7.44 -27.84 20.70
CA GLU A 338 6.24 -28.54 21.19
C GLU A 338 5.94 -28.31 22.69
N ARG A 339 6.76 -27.51 23.39
CA ARG A 339 6.54 -27.20 24.80
C ARG A 339 6.23 -25.72 25.00
N ASP A 340 5.38 -25.41 25.97
CA ASP A 340 5.24 -24.04 26.47
C ASP A 340 6.62 -23.53 26.92
N PRO A 341 7.07 -22.38 26.39
CA PRO A 341 8.40 -21.86 26.73
C PRO A 341 8.47 -21.52 28.23
N SER A 342 9.59 -21.85 28.86
CA SER A 342 9.84 -21.40 30.21
C SER A 342 9.92 -19.85 30.27
N PRO A 343 9.71 -19.21 31.44
CA PRO A 343 9.81 -17.75 31.58
C PRO A 343 11.15 -17.17 31.07
N ASP A 344 12.25 -17.93 31.14
CA ASP A 344 13.55 -17.51 30.63
C ASP A 344 13.67 -17.62 29.10
N GLU A 345 12.89 -18.49 28.45
CA GLU A 345 12.86 -18.65 26.99
C GLU A 345 12.00 -17.60 26.30
N THR A 346 11.25 -16.79 27.05
CA THR A 346 10.40 -15.72 26.52
C THR A 346 11.19 -14.45 26.16
N ARG A 347 12.49 -14.41 26.48
CA ARG A 347 13.37 -13.27 26.19
C ARG A 347 14.64 -13.73 25.46
N ASP A 348 15.15 -12.84 24.59
CA ASP A 348 16.45 -13.05 23.96
C ASP A 348 17.61 -12.73 24.92
N ALA A 349 18.85 -12.99 24.48
CA ALA A 349 20.07 -12.71 25.26
C ALA A 349 20.22 -11.22 25.64
N ARG A 350 19.41 -10.32 25.10
CA ARG A 350 19.37 -8.89 25.42
C ARG A 350 18.18 -8.52 26.32
N GLY A 351 17.45 -9.53 26.82
CA GLY A 351 16.28 -9.34 27.68
C GLY A 351 15.03 -8.81 26.95
N LEU A 352 15.03 -8.78 25.61
CA LEU A 352 13.87 -8.36 24.82
C LEU A 352 12.90 -9.55 24.60
N PRO A 353 11.59 -9.32 24.47
CA PRO A 353 10.65 -10.37 24.14
C PRO A 353 11.11 -11.18 22.95
N ALA A 354 11.13 -12.51 23.07
CA ALA A 354 11.46 -13.39 21.96
C ALA A 354 10.38 -13.26 20.87
N ALA A 355 10.81 -13.21 19.61
CA ALA A 355 9.91 -13.19 18.47
C ALA A 355 10.39 -14.22 17.45
N PRO A 356 9.49 -14.89 16.71
CA PRO A 356 9.87 -15.78 15.61
C PRO A 356 10.68 -15.04 14.53
N PRO A 357 11.44 -15.74 13.69
CA PRO A 357 12.12 -15.16 12.54
C PRO A 357 11.16 -14.44 11.58
N LEU A 358 11.64 -13.42 10.87
CA LEU A 358 10.82 -12.64 9.91
C LEU A 358 10.11 -13.51 8.85
N ALA A 359 10.68 -14.66 8.50
CA ALA A 359 10.05 -15.60 7.58
C ALA A 359 8.71 -16.14 8.12
N GLU A 360 8.64 -16.42 9.43
CA GLU A 360 7.41 -16.89 10.07
C GLU A 360 6.37 -15.77 10.25
N TRP A 361 6.79 -14.51 10.29
CA TRP A 361 5.86 -13.37 10.32
C TRP A 361 5.01 -13.31 9.05
N TRP A 362 5.63 -13.57 7.91
CA TRP A 362 4.92 -13.66 6.64
C TRP A 362 3.84 -14.77 6.65
N ASP A 363 4.19 -15.97 7.09
CA ASP A 363 3.24 -17.10 7.13
C ASP A 363 2.06 -16.81 8.07
N ALA A 364 2.33 -16.24 9.24
CA ALA A 364 1.30 -15.85 10.19
C ALA A 364 0.40 -14.72 9.63
N PHE A 365 1.01 -13.71 9.01
CA PHE A 365 0.28 -12.61 8.38
C PHE A 365 -0.65 -13.15 7.28
N ARG A 366 -0.12 -13.98 6.39
CA ARG A 366 -0.89 -14.61 5.31
C ARG A 366 -2.05 -15.44 5.84
N ALA A 367 -1.82 -16.24 6.88
CA ALA A 367 -2.85 -17.06 7.49
C ALA A 367 -4.01 -16.23 8.04
N LEU A 368 -3.72 -15.13 8.75
CA LEU A 368 -4.74 -14.24 9.31
C LEU A 368 -5.44 -13.44 8.22
N GLN A 369 -4.66 -12.78 7.33
CA GLN A 369 -5.20 -11.96 6.25
C GLN A 369 -6.14 -12.73 5.33
N THR A 370 -5.75 -13.94 4.89
CA THR A 370 -6.55 -14.76 3.99
C THR A 370 -7.94 -15.03 4.55
N ARG A 371 -8.04 -15.27 5.86
CA ARG A 371 -9.29 -15.54 6.55
C ARG A 371 -10.16 -14.29 6.70
N GLU A 372 -9.54 -13.16 6.97
CA GLU A 372 -10.25 -11.89 7.07
C GLU A 372 -10.78 -11.43 5.72
N VAL A 373 -9.97 -11.56 4.66
CA VAL A 373 -10.39 -11.23 3.29
C VAL A 373 -11.61 -12.05 2.87
N TRP A 374 -11.63 -13.37 3.15
CA TRP A 374 -12.82 -14.17 2.83
C TRP A 374 -14.03 -13.78 3.67
N ARG A 375 -13.85 -13.45 4.95
CA ARG A 375 -14.93 -12.93 5.79
C ARG A 375 -15.50 -11.60 5.27
N ALA A 376 -14.64 -10.72 4.78
CA ALA A 376 -15.04 -9.40 4.29
C ALA A 376 -15.68 -9.45 2.90
N LEU A 377 -15.14 -10.23 1.98
CA LEU A 377 -15.47 -10.20 0.56
C LEU A 377 -16.12 -11.47 0.03
N GLY A 378 -16.00 -12.61 0.75
CA GLY A 378 -16.44 -13.93 0.27
C GLY A 378 -17.92 -13.98 -0.07
N GLY A 379 -18.80 -13.40 0.73
CA GLY A 379 -20.23 -13.34 0.44
C GLY A 379 -20.55 -12.57 -0.84
N TRP A 380 -19.87 -11.45 -1.09
CA TRP A 380 -20.01 -10.71 -2.34
C TRP A 380 -19.48 -11.53 -3.53
N ILE A 381 -18.33 -12.18 -3.38
CA ILE A 381 -17.72 -13.02 -4.43
C ILE A 381 -18.65 -14.19 -4.78
N GLU A 382 -19.19 -14.90 -3.81
CA GLU A 382 -20.11 -16.02 -4.03
C GLU A 382 -21.39 -15.58 -4.76
N ALA A 383 -21.89 -14.38 -4.48
CA ALA A 383 -23.08 -13.82 -5.13
C ALA A 383 -22.85 -13.34 -6.57
N HIS A 384 -21.64 -12.84 -6.90
CA HIS A 384 -21.40 -12.14 -8.16
C HIS A 384 -20.38 -12.84 -9.08
N ASP A 385 -19.49 -13.68 -8.56
CA ASP A 385 -18.49 -14.42 -9.32
C ASP A 385 -17.99 -15.69 -8.61
N ALA A 386 -18.88 -16.59 -8.30
CA ALA A 386 -18.55 -17.84 -7.59
C ALA A 386 -17.44 -18.69 -8.27
N ARG A 387 -17.22 -18.52 -9.57
CA ARG A 387 -16.14 -19.18 -10.32
C ARG A 387 -14.82 -18.43 -10.29
N LEU A 388 -14.80 -17.21 -9.81
CA LEU A 388 -13.63 -16.33 -9.77
C LEU A 388 -13.03 -16.03 -11.16
N GLU A 389 -13.83 -16.13 -12.23
CA GLU A 389 -13.35 -15.96 -13.62
C GLU A 389 -13.13 -14.50 -13.98
N GLY A 390 -13.77 -13.57 -13.27
CA GLY A 390 -13.67 -12.13 -13.52
C GLY A 390 -12.52 -11.43 -12.81
N PHE A 391 -11.64 -12.15 -12.11
CA PHE A 391 -10.49 -11.59 -11.41
C PHE A 391 -9.19 -11.76 -12.20
N GLY A 392 -8.29 -10.81 -12.05
CA GLY A 392 -6.94 -10.93 -12.58
C GLY A 392 -6.19 -12.13 -11.97
N PRO A 393 -5.24 -12.76 -12.71
CA PRO A 393 -4.69 -14.08 -12.37
C PRO A 393 -4.20 -14.20 -10.93
N GLY A 394 -3.29 -13.34 -10.48
CA GLY A 394 -2.73 -13.44 -9.13
C GLY A 394 -3.74 -13.10 -8.02
N VAL A 395 -4.73 -12.23 -8.28
CA VAL A 395 -5.83 -11.94 -7.35
C VAL A 395 -6.78 -13.14 -7.27
N ARG A 396 -7.09 -13.73 -8.41
CA ARG A 396 -7.89 -14.96 -8.51
C ARG A 396 -7.29 -16.08 -7.66
N ASP A 397 -5.99 -16.35 -7.81
CA ASP A 397 -5.33 -17.44 -7.08
C ASP A 397 -5.44 -17.24 -5.56
N ARG A 398 -5.29 -15.98 -5.09
CA ARG A 398 -5.45 -15.64 -3.67
C ARG A 398 -6.89 -15.83 -3.19
N PHE A 399 -7.90 -15.46 -3.99
CA PHE A 399 -9.30 -15.70 -3.64
C PHE A 399 -9.65 -17.21 -3.68
N CYS A 400 -9.08 -17.98 -4.59
CA CYS A 400 -9.19 -19.44 -4.56
C CYS A 400 -8.66 -20.00 -3.24
N ALA A 401 -7.44 -19.61 -2.86
CA ALA A 401 -6.84 -20.04 -1.60
C ALA A 401 -7.66 -19.61 -0.37
N ALA A 402 -8.25 -18.40 -0.38
CA ALA A 402 -9.09 -17.94 0.71
C ALA A 402 -10.41 -18.72 0.82
N ARG A 403 -11.04 -19.01 -0.31
CA ARG A 403 -12.25 -19.86 -0.37
C ARG A 403 -11.97 -21.27 0.12
N ASP A 404 -10.85 -21.84 -0.34
CA ASP A 404 -10.46 -23.19 0.05
C ASP A 404 -10.16 -23.27 1.54
N ALA A 405 -9.42 -22.29 2.10
CA ALA A 405 -9.19 -22.19 3.54
C ALA A 405 -10.51 -22.07 4.35
N ALA A 406 -11.49 -21.31 3.84
CA ALA A 406 -12.79 -21.19 4.50
C ALA A 406 -13.62 -22.50 4.43
N ARG A 407 -13.47 -23.25 3.35
CA ARG A 407 -14.09 -24.58 3.21
C ARG A 407 -13.44 -25.58 4.16
N ASP A 408 -12.10 -25.61 4.22
CA ASP A 408 -11.33 -26.51 5.08
C ASP A 408 -11.60 -26.20 6.57
N ALA A 409 -11.74 -24.93 6.94
CA ALA A 409 -12.14 -24.50 8.27
C ALA A 409 -13.52 -25.02 8.71
N LYS A 410 -14.46 -25.17 7.76
CA LYS A 410 -15.77 -25.78 8.02
C LYS A 410 -15.68 -27.30 8.16
N ALA A 411 -14.78 -27.93 7.41
CA ALA A 411 -14.58 -29.38 7.43
C ALA A 411 -13.83 -29.86 8.68
N ASP A 412 -12.83 -29.10 9.14
CA ASP A 412 -12.04 -29.38 10.35
C ASP A 412 -11.85 -28.11 11.21
N PRO A 413 -12.85 -27.77 12.07
CA PRO A 413 -12.75 -26.60 12.93
C PRO A 413 -11.61 -26.65 13.96
N GLU A 414 -11.17 -27.84 14.37
CA GLU A 414 -10.05 -27.97 15.30
C GLU A 414 -8.71 -27.65 14.65
N ALA A 415 -8.48 -28.15 13.43
CA ALA A 415 -7.30 -27.76 12.65
C ALA A 415 -7.28 -26.24 12.38
N GLU A 416 -8.43 -25.67 12.03
CA GLU A 416 -8.56 -24.22 11.85
C GLU A 416 -8.19 -23.45 13.12
N LEU A 417 -8.70 -23.87 14.28
CA LEU A 417 -8.38 -23.23 15.55
C LEU A 417 -6.86 -23.27 15.82
N ARG A 418 -6.19 -24.40 15.57
CA ARG A 418 -4.73 -24.54 15.72
C ARG A 418 -3.97 -23.59 14.80
N ILE A 419 -4.37 -23.48 13.52
CA ILE A 419 -3.74 -22.57 12.54
C ILE A 419 -3.87 -21.12 12.99
N VAL A 420 -5.07 -20.69 13.36
CA VAL A 420 -5.35 -19.32 13.79
C VAL A 420 -4.64 -19.00 15.09
N ALA A 421 -4.65 -19.91 16.07
CA ALA A 421 -3.96 -19.73 17.36
C ALA A 421 -2.45 -19.57 17.16
N ARG A 422 -1.82 -20.40 16.33
CA ARG A 422 -0.39 -20.29 16.01
C ARG A 422 -0.07 -18.96 15.33
N ALA A 423 -0.84 -18.55 14.34
CA ALA A 423 -0.62 -17.29 13.64
C ALA A 423 -0.84 -16.07 14.56
N ALA A 424 -1.83 -16.12 15.44
CA ALA A 424 -2.08 -15.10 16.46
C ALA A 424 -0.93 -15.02 17.46
N ALA A 425 -0.40 -16.15 17.94
CA ALA A 425 0.74 -16.17 18.83
C ALA A 425 1.99 -15.55 18.19
N THR A 426 2.26 -15.84 16.92
CA THR A 426 3.36 -15.19 16.16
C THR A 426 3.16 -13.68 16.07
N ARG A 427 1.93 -13.21 15.73
CA ARG A 427 1.60 -11.78 15.70
C ARG A 427 1.81 -11.12 17.05
N ASP A 428 1.33 -11.74 18.11
CA ASP A 428 1.39 -11.18 19.48
C ASP A 428 2.81 -11.10 20.00
N ALA A 429 3.66 -12.10 19.70
CA ALA A 429 5.09 -12.08 20.01
C ALA A 429 5.83 -10.97 19.23
N ALA A 430 5.55 -10.84 17.92
CA ALA A 430 6.10 -9.76 17.10
C ALA A 430 5.66 -8.38 17.60
N ALA A 431 4.39 -8.22 17.95
CA ALA A 431 3.85 -6.99 18.51
C ALA A 431 4.49 -6.64 19.87
N ALA A 432 4.69 -7.61 20.74
CA ALA A 432 5.37 -7.41 22.03
C ALA A 432 6.82 -6.96 21.83
N ARG A 433 7.53 -7.59 20.88
CA ARG A 433 8.89 -7.22 20.49
C ARG A 433 8.96 -5.78 19.99
N LEU A 434 8.09 -5.41 19.07
CA LEU A 434 8.06 -4.05 18.49
C LEU A 434 7.68 -2.99 19.54
N ARG A 435 6.70 -3.26 20.42
CA ARG A 435 6.38 -2.37 21.54
C ARG A 435 7.58 -2.11 22.45
N GLU A 436 8.36 -3.17 22.75
CA GLU A 436 9.56 -3.00 23.58
C GLU A 436 10.65 -2.22 22.85
N LEU A 437 10.83 -2.44 21.53
CA LEU A 437 11.80 -1.73 20.72
C LEU A 437 11.46 -0.24 20.56
N THR A 438 10.19 0.13 20.60
CA THR A 438 9.69 1.51 20.44
C THR A 438 9.40 2.21 21.77
N ARG A 439 9.62 1.52 22.91
CA ARG A 439 9.38 2.08 24.24
C ARG A 439 10.31 3.26 24.55
N ASP A 440 9.89 4.14 25.41
CA ASP A 440 10.67 5.27 25.96
C ASP A 440 11.29 6.18 24.88
N GLY A 441 10.51 6.53 23.86
CA GLY A 441 10.95 7.45 22.81
C GLY A 441 11.95 6.83 21.81
N ALA A 442 11.94 5.53 21.63
CA ALA A 442 12.72 4.90 20.58
C ALA A 442 11.95 4.84 19.26
N VAL A 443 12.68 4.99 18.14
CA VAL A 443 12.15 4.78 16.78
C VAL A 443 12.91 3.64 16.11
N VAL A 444 12.18 2.73 15.46
CA VAL A 444 12.78 1.63 14.68
C VAL A 444 13.03 2.11 13.26
N VAL A 445 14.27 1.89 12.79
CA VAL A 445 14.71 2.21 11.42
C VAL A 445 14.78 0.91 10.63
N LEU A 446 14.07 0.85 9.50
CA LEU A 446 14.04 -0.32 8.64
C LEU A 446 13.85 0.07 7.16
N PRO A 447 14.22 -0.80 6.19
CA PRO A 447 13.88 -0.61 4.79
C PRO A 447 12.35 -0.55 4.58
N SER A 448 11.87 0.32 3.68
CA SER A 448 10.44 0.35 3.30
C SER A 448 10.07 -0.83 2.41
N ALA A 449 11.03 -1.35 1.65
CA ALA A 449 10.93 -2.52 0.79
C ALA A 449 12.31 -3.20 0.69
N PRO A 450 12.38 -4.52 0.40
CA PRO A 450 13.63 -5.28 0.41
C PRO A 450 14.53 -5.05 -0.81
N GLY A 451 14.05 -4.34 -1.82
CA GLY A 451 14.76 -4.07 -3.06
C GLY A 451 14.06 -2.99 -3.88
N PRO A 452 14.63 -2.62 -5.04
CA PRO A 452 14.01 -1.68 -5.96
C PRO A 452 12.76 -2.29 -6.62
N PRO A 453 11.91 -1.47 -7.28
CA PRO A 453 10.79 -1.98 -8.06
C PRO A 453 11.28 -2.87 -9.20
N ILE A 454 10.53 -3.94 -9.50
CA ILE A 454 10.83 -4.87 -10.59
C ILE A 454 10.28 -4.36 -11.94
N PRO A 455 10.78 -4.90 -13.08
CA PRO A 455 10.25 -4.58 -14.40
C PRO A 455 8.74 -4.85 -14.51
N ARG A 456 8.02 -3.99 -15.23
CA ARG A 456 6.59 -4.17 -15.54
C ARG A 456 6.28 -5.47 -16.30
N THR A 457 7.29 -6.01 -16.98
CA THR A 457 7.22 -7.24 -17.78
C THR A 457 7.67 -8.49 -17.04
N SER A 458 7.95 -8.39 -15.74
CA SER A 458 8.36 -9.55 -14.92
C SER A 458 7.34 -10.68 -14.98
N ALA A 459 7.83 -11.92 -15.02
CA ALA A 459 6.99 -13.10 -15.04
C ALA A 459 6.22 -13.26 -13.73
N ALA A 460 5.05 -13.90 -13.77
CA ALA A 460 4.17 -14.07 -12.60
C ALA A 460 4.90 -14.69 -11.39
N ARG A 461 5.83 -15.64 -11.62
CA ARG A 461 6.64 -16.24 -10.55
C ARG A 461 7.56 -15.22 -9.87
N GLU A 462 8.16 -14.33 -10.63
CA GLU A 462 9.04 -13.27 -10.10
C GLU A 462 8.23 -12.26 -9.29
N VAL A 463 7.06 -11.90 -9.81
CA VAL A 463 6.11 -11.01 -9.14
C VAL A 463 5.66 -11.58 -7.78
N GLU A 464 5.36 -12.89 -7.70
CA GLU A 464 4.94 -13.50 -6.43
C GLU A 464 6.11 -13.65 -5.44
N ALA A 465 7.31 -14.00 -5.91
CA ALA A 465 8.51 -14.04 -5.08
C ALA A 465 8.85 -12.65 -4.51
N PHE A 466 8.74 -11.62 -5.35
CA PHE A 466 8.93 -10.24 -4.98
C PHE A 466 7.89 -9.80 -3.92
N ARG A 467 6.62 -10.13 -4.12
CA ARG A 467 5.55 -9.85 -3.15
C ARG A 467 5.82 -10.50 -1.79
N ALA A 468 6.24 -11.76 -1.79
CA ALA A 468 6.56 -12.49 -0.57
C ALA A 468 7.73 -11.84 0.20
N SER A 469 8.77 -11.36 -0.50
CA SER A 469 9.91 -10.67 0.13
C SER A 469 9.48 -9.34 0.77
N GLN A 470 8.59 -8.57 0.13
CA GLN A 470 8.07 -7.33 0.69
C GLN A 470 7.30 -7.55 1.98
N LEU A 471 6.43 -8.54 1.99
CA LEU A 471 5.54 -8.81 3.13
C LEU A 471 6.28 -9.23 4.39
N ARG A 472 7.49 -9.80 4.27
CA ARG A 472 8.35 -10.08 5.44
C ARG A 472 8.73 -8.82 6.22
N LEU A 473 8.87 -7.69 5.56
CA LEU A 473 9.21 -6.41 6.20
C LEU A 473 7.97 -5.60 6.56
N THR A 474 7.01 -5.54 5.64
CA THR A 474 5.88 -4.63 5.76
C THR A 474 4.80 -5.08 6.75
N CYS A 475 4.74 -6.37 7.12
CA CYS A 475 3.80 -6.86 8.14
C CYS A 475 4.12 -6.36 9.56
N ALA A 476 5.34 -5.89 9.84
CA ALA A 476 5.77 -5.44 11.17
C ALA A 476 4.82 -4.39 11.77
N SER A 477 4.55 -3.29 11.06
CA SER A 477 3.65 -2.25 11.55
C SER A 477 2.19 -2.74 11.66
N GLY A 478 1.76 -3.66 10.77
CA GLY A 478 0.45 -4.30 10.84
C GLY A 478 0.27 -5.12 12.11
N PHE A 479 1.27 -5.90 12.50
CA PHE A 479 1.23 -6.71 13.73
C PHE A 479 1.22 -5.85 15.00
N ALA A 480 2.02 -4.78 15.02
CA ALA A 480 2.07 -3.88 16.17
C ALA A 480 0.93 -2.85 16.21
N GLY A 481 0.16 -2.70 15.14
CA GLY A 481 -0.77 -1.58 14.99
C GLY A 481 -0.06 -0.22 14.99
N ALA A 482 1.22 -0.19 14.59
CA ALA A 482 2.14 0.93 14.78
C ALA A 482 2.14 1.90 13.59
N PRO A 483 2.36 3.21 13.82
CA PRO A 483 2.55 4.17 12.75
C PRO A 483 3.93 3.97 12.10
N GLN A 484 3.99 4.21 10.78
CA GLN A 484 5.22 4.10 10.01
C GLN A 484 5.24 5.14 8.89
N VAL A 485 6.32 5.92 8.82
CA VAL A 485 6.60 6.85 7.73
C VAL A 485 7.63 6.24 6.78
N THR A 486 7.41 6.35 5.48
CA THR A 486 8.41 6.09 4.45
C THR A 486 8.99 7.41 3.99
N ILE A 487 10.32 7.51 4.04
CA ILE A 487 11.11 8.64 3.57
C ILE A 487 11.88 8.19 2.33
N PRO A 488 11.72 8.83 1.17
CA PRO A 488 12.53 8.53 -0.01
C PRO A 488 14.02 8.71 0.29
N ALA A 489 14.88 7.79 -0.14
CA ALA A 489 16.33 7.91 0.06
C ALA A 489 16.89 9.21 -0.54
N ALA A 490 16.34 9.64 -1.67
CA ALA A 490 16.70 10.91 -2.32
C ALA A 490 16.44 12.15 -1.44
N ALA A 491 15.42 12.13 -0.58
CA ALA A 491 15.12 13.25 0.33
C ALA A 491 16.16 13.39 1.46
N LEU A 492 17.01 12.39 1.66
CA LEU A 492 18.11 12.40 2.61
C LEU A 492 19.48 12.66 1.94
N ALA A 493 19.55 12.67 0.59
CA ALA A 493 20.79 12.91 -0.14
C ALA A 493 21.27 14.36 0.03
N GLU A 494 22.59 14.55 0.03
CA GLU A 494 23.21 15.87 0.01
C GLU A 494 23.46 16.31 -1.45
N ALA A 495 23.52 17.62 -1.68
CA ALA A 495 23.70 18.19 -3.02
C ALA A 495 25.03 17.75 -3.70
N GLU A 496 26.01 17.34 -2.88
CA GLU A 496 27.34 16.90 -3.34
C GLU A 496 27.41 15.46 -3.81
N ASP A 497 26.38 14.66 -3.51
CA ASP A 497 26.38 13.20 -3.79
C ASP A 497 26.31 12.85 -5.28
N GLY A 498 26.26 13.77 -6.23
CA GLY A 498 26.37 13.56 -7.68
C GLY A 498 25.69 12.33 -8.30
N GLU A 499 25.30 11.38 -7.46
CA GLU A 499 24.83 10.03 -7.78
C GLU A 499 23.30 9.87 -7.80
N THR A 500 22.52 10.94 -7.69
CA THR A 500 21.10 10.85 -8.09
C THR A 500 21.01 10.87 -9.62
N GLY A 501 21.80 9.98 -10.26
CA GLY A 501 21.77 9.79 -11.69
C GLY A 501 20.33 9.46 -12.13
N SER A 502 19.84 10.19 -13.11
CA SER A 502 18.60 9.91 -13.83
C SER A 502 18.62 8.47 -14.37
N GLY A 503 18.17 7.50 -13.55
CA GLY A 503 18.18 6.08 -13.92
C GLY A 503 18.24 5.11 -12.76
N SER A 504 18.60 5.54 -11.55
CA SER A 504 18.55 4.69 -10.36
C SER A 504 17.11 4.56 -9.86
N ALA A 505 16.65 3.33 -9.66
CA ALA A 505 15.29 3.09 -9.16
C ALA A 505 15.16 3.59 -7.70
N PRO A 506 14.09 4.34 -7.36
CA PRO A 506 13.90 4.84 -6.01
C PRO A 506 13.77 3.71 -4.98
N VAL A 507 14.35 3.96 -3.81
CA VAL A 507 14.16 3.16 -2.60
C VAL A 507 13.85 4.09 -1.43
N GLY A 508 13.23 3.55 -0.38
CA GLY A 508 12.86 4.32 0.80
C GLY A 508 13.30 3.66 2.09
N ILE A 509 13.63 4.50 3.08
CA ILE A 509 13.83 4.10 4.46
C ILE A 509 12.58 4.42 5.28
N SER A 510 12.25 3.56 6.22
CA SER A 510 11.10 3.75 7.09
C SER A 510 11.49 4.00 8.53
N LEU A 511 10.72 4.86 9.19
CA LEU A 511 10.73 5.02 10.64
C LEU A 511 9.40 4.48 11.19
N LEU A 512 9.47 3.58 12.17
CA LEU A 512 8.33 2.99 12.85
C LEU A 512 8.42 3.35 14.35
N SER A 513 7.32 3.81 14.93
CA SER A 513 7.26 4.20 16.34
C SER A 513 6.13 3.52 17.10
N ALA A 514 5.99 3.80 18.38
CA ALA A 514 4.92 3.26 19.20
C ALA A 514 3.54 3.73 18.72
N PRO A 515 2.48 2.91 18.82
CA PRO A 515 1.12 3.36 18.56
C PRO A 515 0.75 4.62 19.37
N GLY A 516 0.10 5.59 18.71
CA GLY A 516 -0.31 6.86 19.32
C GLY A 516 0.78 7.94 19.33
N THR A 517 1.87 7.77 18.55
CA THR A 517 2.93 8.79 18.38
C THR A 517 2.98 9.32 16.94
N ASP A 518 1.85 9.35 16.28
CA ASP A 518 1.70 9.61 14.85
C ASP A 518 2.19 11.00 14.46
N LYS A 519 1.73 12.05 15.16
CA LYS A 519 2.11 13.45 14.89
C LYS A 519 3.58 13.69 15.20
N ALA A 520 4.08 13.10 16.30
CA ALA A 520 5.50 13.19 16.65
C ALA A 520 6.39 12.52 15.58
N LEU A 521 5.95 11.38 15.00
CA LEU A 521 6.68 10.71 13.93
C LEU A 521 6.70 11.53 12.63
N LEU A 522 5.59 12.18 12.29
CA LEU A 522 5.51 13.10 11.16
C LEU A 522 6.41 14.35 11.38
N ALA A 523 6.40 14.91 12.58
CA ALA A 523 7.29 16.02 12.94
C ALA A 523 8.79 15.64 12.84
N LEU A 524 9.15 14.42 13.28
CA LEU A 524 10.51 13.91 13.12
C LEU A 524 10.88 13.76 11.62
N ALA A 525 9.97 13.31 10.77
CA ALA A 525 10.22 13.20 9.34
C ALA A 525 10.49 14.58 8.70
N VAL A 526 9.77 15.62 9.11
CA VAL A 526 10.03 17.01 8.69
C VAL A 526 11.43 17.44 9.15
N GLU A 527 11.74 17.28 10.44
CA GLU A 527 13.06 17.64 11.00
C GLU A 527 14.22 16.99 10.24
N LEU A 528 14.08 15.75 9.81
CA LEU A 528 15.12 14.99 9.13
C LEU A 528 15.30 15.39 7.65
N THR A 529 14.32 16.03 7.04
CA THR A 529 14.33 16.33 5.60
C THR A 529 14.37 17.82 5.27
N GLU A 530 14.21 18.71 6.28
CA GLU A 530 14.43 20.13 6.10
C GLU A 530 15.92 20.45 5.86
N GLU A 531 16.18 21.36 4.95
CA GLU A 531 17.53 21.89 4.73
C GLU A 531 18.01 22.72 5.94
N ALA A 532 19.29 22.57 6.31
CA ALA A 532 19.89 23.29 7.44
C ALA A 532 19.81 24.84 7.32
N SER A 533 19.54 25.37 6.13
CA SER A 533 19.38 26.81 5.86
C SER A 533 18.06 27.39 6.38
N SER A 534 16.99 26.58 6.50
CA SER A 534 15.70 27.05 7.02
C SER A 534 15.68 27.14 8.55
N ARG A 535 16.49 26.34 9.24
CA ARG A 535 16.60 26.31 10.72
C ARG A 535 17.20 27.60 11.35
N ARG A 536 17.83 28.46 10.55
CA ARG A 536 18.44 29.74 11.06
C ARG A 536 17.50 30.93 10.98
N ARG A 537 16.27 30.79 10.52
CA ARG A 537 15.30 31.91 10.36
C ARG A 537 14.08 31.81 11.29
N GLY A 538 14.01 30.85 12.19
CA GLY A 538 13.04 30.76 13.30
C GLY A 538 13.77 31.01 14.61
#